data_5bde69b2ca656b0a1734110030e8b76c
#
_entry.id   5bde69b2ca656b0a1734110030e8b76c
#
_cell.length_a   1.000
_cell.length_b   1.000
_cell.length_c   1.000
_cell.angle_alpha   90.00
_cell.angle_beta   90.00
_cell.angle_gamma   90.00
#
_symmetry.space_group_name_H-M   'P 1'
#
loop_
_entity.id
_entity.type
_entity.pdbx_description
1 polymer ?
#
loop_
_entity_poly.entity_id
_entity_poly.type
_entity_poly.pdbx_seq_one_letter_code
_entity_poly.pdbx_strand_id
1 'polypeptide(L)' 'MIYNVIDLFAGAGGLSLGFKQTGQVKIIAAAENNLNARKTYKRNFKLARLYSDVRTIDYAELQDTVGPVDIVIGGPPCQ' A
#
# COMPACT_ATOMS: atom_id res chain seq x y z
N MET A 1 11.55 -11.16 -11.07
CA MET A 1 10.62 -11.51 -9.96
C MET A 1 9.95 -10.25 -9.47
N ILE A 2 8.64 -10.28 -9.26
CA ILE A 2 7.90 -9.12 -8.76
C ILE A 2 7.48 -9.40 -7.33
N TYR A 3 7.81 -8.48 -6.42
CA TYR A 3 7.48 -8.59 -5.00
C TYR A 3 6.16 -7.87 -4.71
N ASN A 4 5.29 -8.51 -3.94
CA ASN A 4 4.05 -7.90 -3.48
C ASN A 4 4.32 -7.06 -2.24
N VAL A 5 3.89 -5.80 -2.27
CA VAL A 5 4.20 -4.81 -1.25
C VAL A 5 2.93 -4.26 -0.62
N ILE A 6 2.94 -4.10 0.70
CA ILE A 6 1.93 -3.34 1.44
C ILE A 6 2.58 -2.06 1.94
N ASP A 7 1.93 -0.93 1.73
CA ASP A 7 2.37 0.38 2.21
C ASP A 7 1.52 0.81 3.40
N LEU A 8 2.12 0.85 4.59
CA LEU A 8 1.46 1.35 5.79
C LEU A 8 1.75 2.86 5.91
N PHE A 9 0.76 3.64 6.35
CA PHE A 9 0.86 5.10 6.46
C PHE A 9 1.22 5.74 5.10
N ALA A 10 0.46 5.37 4.08
CA ALA A 10 0.83 5.61 2.68
C ALA A 10 0.90 7.09 2.27
N GLY A 11 0.17 7.97 2.95
CA GLY A 11 0.07 9.36 2.53
C GLY A 11 -0.46 9.45 1.10
N ALA A 12 0.12 10.35 0.31
CA ALA A 12 -0.24 10.51 -1.10
C ALA A 12 0.48 9.51 -2.02
N GLY A 13 1.36 8.66 -1.48
CA GLY A 13 1.97 7.58 -2.24
C GLY A 13 3.40 7.83 -2.70
N GLY A 14 4.09 8.82 -2.11
CA GLY A 14 5.46 9.13 -2.54
C GLY A 14 6.43 7.96 -2.38
N LEU A 15 6.37 7.26 -1.24
CA LEU A 15 7.24 6.11 -1.00
C LEU A 15 6.89 4.94 -1.92
N SER A 16 5.60 4.64 -2.07
CA SER A 16 5.14 3.59 -2.98
C SER A 16 5.55 3.87 -4.42
N LEU A 17 5.45 5.13 -4.85
CA LEU A 17 5.83 5.51 -6.20
C LEU A 17 7.32 5.26 -6.44
N GLY A 18 8.17 5.61 -5.46
CA GLY A 18 9.59 5.34 -5.54
C GLY A 18 9.89 3.85 -5.70
N PHE A 19 9.23 3.01 -4.92
CA PHE A 19 9.36 1.56 -5.05
C PHE A 19 8.84 1.05 -6.39
N LYS A 20 7.68 1.56 -6.86
CA LYS A 20 7.09 1.15 -8.13
C LYS A 20 8.01 1.44 -9.31
N GLN A 21 8.78 2.52 -9.26
CA GLN A 21 9.70 2.90 -10.31
C GLN A 21 10.84 1.89 -10.51
N THR A 22 11.10 1.02 -9.54
CA THR A 22 12.09 -0.05 -9.72
C THR A 22 11.66 -1.12 -10.73
N GLY A 23 10.35 -1.21 -11.01
CA GLY A 23 9.80 -2.23 -11.88
C GLY A 23 9.77 -3.64 -11.28
N GLN A 24 10.15 -3.79 -10.01
CA GLN A 24 10.25 -5.09 -9.34
C GLN A 24 9.24 -5.30 -8.24
N VAL A 25 8.34 -4.34 -8.03
CA VAL A 25 7.32 -4.42 -6.97
C VAL A 25 5.94 -4.15 -7.51
N LYS A 26 4.95 -4.75 -6.87
CA LYS A 26 3.54 -4.48 -7.09
C LYS A 26 2.93 -4.08 -5.75
N ILE A 27 2.34 -2.89 -5.71
CA ILE A 27 1.64 -2.42 -4.50
C ILE A 27 0.27 -3.07 -4.50
N ILE A 28 0.04 -3.99 -3.57
CA ILE A 28 -1.21 -4.74 -3.50
C ILE A 28 -2.19 -4.14 -2.51
N ALA A 29 -1.71 -3.41 -1.51
CA ALA A 29 -2.56 -2.77 -0.51
C ALA A 29 -1.82 -1.61 0.13
N ALA A 30 -2.59 -0.69 0.68
CA ALA A 30 -2.06 0.45 1.41
C ALA A 30 -3.03 0.86 2.52
N ALA A 31 -2.51 1.44 3.57
CA ALA A 31 -3.32 1.99 4.66
C ALA A 31 -2.98 3.47 4.85
N GLU A 32 -4.02 4.29 4.93
CA GLU A 32 -3.90 5.72 5.16
C GLU A 32 -5.20 6.25 5.76
N ASN A 33 -5.13 6.93 6.90
CA ASN A 33 -6.31 7.42 7.58
C ASN A 33 -6.84 8.75 7.05
N ASN A 34 -6.05 9.51 6.31
CA ASN A 34 -6.49 10.78 5.73
C ASN A 34 -7.25 10.54 4.43
N LEU A 35 -8.49 11.03 4.35
CA LEU A 35 -9.35 10.80 3.19
C LEU A 35 -8.77 11.38 1.90
N ASN A 36 -8.24 12.60 1.96
CA ASN A 36 -7.69 13.26 0.78
C ASN A 36 -6.43 12.54 0.27
N ALA A 37 -5.58 12.10 1.19
CA ALA A 37 -4.40 11.32 0.84
C ALA A 37 -4.79 9.99 0.21
N ARG A 38 -5.83 9.30 0.73
CA ARG A 38 -6.33 8.07 0.13
C ARG A 38 -6.81 8.29 -1.30
N LYS A 39 -7.52 9.39 -1.56
CA LYS A 39 -8.00 9.70 -2.92
C LYS A 39 -6.84 9.90 -3.89
N THR A 40 -5.81 10.62 -3.47
CA THR A 40 -4.62 10.83 -4.29
C THR A 40 -3.89 9.51 -4.53
N TYR A 41 -3.72 8.71 -3.48
CA TYR A 41 -3.08 7.40 -3.59
C TYR A 41 -3.81 6.51 -4.60
N LYS A 42 -5.15 6.47 -4.54
CA LYS A 42 -5.96 5.63 -5.41
C LYS A 42 -5.83 6.00 -6.88
N ARG A 43 -5.59 7.26 -7.20
CA ARG A 43 -5.35 7.70 -8.58
C ARG A 43 -4.08 7.08 -9.15
N ASN A 44 -3.04 6.94 -8.32
CA ASN A 44 -1.73 6.44 -8.74
C ASN A 44 -1.62 4.92 -8.65
N PHE A 45 -2.41 4.29 -7.78
CA PHE A 45 -2.37 2.85 -7.53
C PHE A 45 -3.78 2.28 -7.58
N LYS A 46 -4.36 2.24 -8.77
CA LYS A 46 -5.78 1.93 -8.96
C LYS A 46 -6.15 0.52 -8.54
N LEU A 47 -5.22 -0.43 -8.62
CA LEU A 47 -5.47 -1.82 -8.29
C LEU A 47 -5.15 -2.16 -6.84
N ALA A 48 -4.52 -1.26 -6.10
CA ALA A 48 -4.20 -1.51 -4.70
C ALA A 48 -5.47 -1.44 -3.85
N ARG A 49 -5.59 -2.37 -2.89
CA ARG A 49 -6.64 -2.28 -1.89
C ARG A 49 -6.28 -1.21 -0.88
N LEU A 50 -7.24 -0.36 -0.54
CA LEU A 50 -6.98 0.81 0.27
C LEU A 50 -7.78 0.73 1.57
N TYR A 51 -7.07 0.81 2.69
CA TYR A 51 -7.66 0.73 4.03
C TYR A 51 -7.50 2.08 4.72
N SER A 52 -8.52 2.45 5.50
CA SER A 52 -8.46 3.68 6.29
C SER A 52 -7.66 3.52 7.57
N ASP A 53 -7.50 2.30 8.04
CA ASP A 53 -6.84 2.00 9.31
C ASP A 53 -6.02 0.73 9.15
N VAL A 54 -4.74 0.80 9.50
CA VAL A 54 -3.81 -0.34 9.41
C VAL A 54 -4.32 -1.54 10.20
N ARG A 55 -5.08 -1.33 11.27
CA ARG A 55 -5.64 -2.41 12.09
C ARG A 55 -6.75 -3.18 11.40
N THR A 56 -7.33 -2.65 10.32
CA THR A 56 -8.41 -3.29 9.60
C THR A 56 -7.92 -4.18 8.46
N ILE A 57 -6.63 -4.24 8.21
CA ILE A 57 -6.06 -5.05 7.14
C ILE A 57 -6.21 -6.54 7.50
N ASP A 58 -6.92 -7.27 6.65
CA ASP A 58 -7.03 -8.71 6.77
C ASP A 58 -5.97 -9.36 5.89
N TYR A 59 -4.84 -9.70 6.50
CA TYR A 59 -3.69 -10.26 5.78
C TYR A 59 -4.00 -11.64 5.20
N ALA A 60 -4.81 -12.44 5.87
CA ALA A 60 -5.20 -13.76 5.37
C ALA A 60 -6.04 -13.64 4.10
N GLU A 61 -6.98 -12.71 4.09
CA GLU A 61 -7.82 -12.44 2.91
C GLU A 61 -6.99 -11.89 1.75
N LEU A 62 -6.05 -10.97 2.02
CA LEU A 62 -5.14 -10.47 1.01
C LEU A 62 -4.29 -11.59 0.40
N GLN A 63 -3.77 -12.47 1.25
CA GLN A 63 -2.94 -13.59 0.79
C GLN A 63 -3.73 -14.53 -0.10
N ASP A 64 -5.01 -14.77 0.22
CA ASP A 64 -5.88 -15.66 -0.56
C ASP A 64 -6.31 -15.05 -1.89
N THR A 65 -6.56 -13.73 -1.93
CA THR A 65 -7.16 -13.09 -3.12
C THR A 65 -6.15 -12.42 -4.02
N VAL A 66 -5.03 -11.94 -3.49
CA VAL A 66 -4.03 -11.18 -4.27
C VAL A 66 -2.71 -11.94 -4.35
N GLY A 67 -2.32 -12.61 -3.29
CA GLY A 67 -1.08 -13.35 -3.22
C GLY A 67 -0.27 -13.02 -1.96
N PRO A 68 0.86 -13.68 -1.75
CA PRO A 68 1.65 -13.50 -0.55
C PRO A 68 2.22 -12.08 -0.46
N VAL A 69 2.33 -11.58 0.78
CA VAL A 69 2.97 -10.30 1.06
C VAL A 69 4.46 -10.54 1.23
N ASP A 70 5.26 -9.90 0.39
CA ASP A 70 6.72 -10.05 0.43
C ASP A 70 7.38 -8.94 1.25
N ILE A 71 6.88 -7.70 1.13
CA ILE A 71 7.51 -6.52 1.71
C ILE A 71 6.42 -5.64 2.34
N VAL A 72 6.71 -5.12 3.52
CA VAL A 72 5.89 -4.09 4.16
C VAL A 72 6.74 -2.83 4.27
N ILE A 73 6.25 -1.73 3.70
CA ILE A 73 6.91 -0.43 3.77
C ILE A 73 6.01 0.57 4.47
N GLY A 74 6.57 1.68 4.89
CA GLY A 74 5.78 2.77 5.45
C GLY A 74 6.66 3.70 6.26
N GLY A 75 6.50 5.01 6.03
CA GLY A 75 7.09 6.01 6.91
C GLY A 75 6.28 6.12 8.20
N PRO A 76 6.93 6.36 9.35
CA PRO A 76 6.17 6.62 10.56
C PRO A 76 5.36 7.91 10.42
N PRO A 77 4.19 8.01 11.06
CA PRO A 77 3.44 9.26 11.03
C PRO A 77 4.26 10.37 11.70
N CYS A 78 4.17 11.57 11.14
CA CYS A 78 4.75 12.74 11.77
C CYS A 78 4.00 13.03 13.08
N GLN A 79 4.73 13.19 14.14
CA GLN A 79 4.18 13.53 15.44
C GLN A 79 4.44 14.96 15.80
#